data_1c74ca6bf34927492cfc527f3f70bf0e
#
_entry.id   1c74ca6bf34927492cfc527f3f70bf0e
#
_cell.length_a   1.000
_cell.length_b   1.000
_cell.length_c   1.000
_cell.angle_alpha   90.00
_cell.angle_beta   90.00
_cell.angle_gamma   90.00
#
_symmetry.space_group_name_H-M   'P 1'
#
loop_
_entity.id
_entity.type
_entity.pdbx_description
1 polymer ?
#
loop_
_entity_poly.entity_id
_entity_poly.type
_entity_poly.pdbx_seq_one_letter_code
_entity_poly.pdbx_strand_id
1 'polypeptide(L)'
;DFCNGFADYCNTIPRLAQRKQKFMLYNTRLKGTELKFDVQRHEVSVVLEINHIDYERRIELFEHFKACSLLFEEAFDGLEVVYEPFYKLETGKEVCRIYVTSSKVDGASYCPSVLGGRAQEAEGGNLLDFHRRDDWQQFYQFMARNMMRLERIFNQAKQALE
;
A
#
# COMPACT_ATOMS: atom_id res chain seq x y z
N ASP A 1 10.47 15.19 10.35
CA ASP A 1 10.15 14.92 8.96
C ASP A 1 9.03 13.91 8.83
N PHE A 2 8.64 13.62 7.59
CA PHE A 2 7.50 12.74 7.32
C PHE A 2 7.72 11.33 7.88
N CYS A 3 8.89 10.75 7.66
CA CYS A 3 9.18 9.39 8.12
C CYS A 3 9.19 9.31 9.65
N ASN A 4 9.78 10.27 10.31
CA ASN A 4 9.80 10.31 11.77
C ASN A 4 8.39 10.51 12.33
N GLY A 5 7.61 11.38 11.71
CA GLY A 5 6.22 11.58 12.10
C GLY A 5 5.38 10.31 11.92
N PHE A 6 5.61 9.57 10.87
CA PHE A 6 4.93 8.29 10.67
C PHE A 6 5.32 7.28 11.74
N ALA A 7 6.61 7.21 12.09
CA ALA A 7 7.05 6.32 13.15
C ALA A 7 6.36 6.67 14.48
N ASP A 8 6.28 7.96 14.79
CA ASP A 8 5.59 8.43 16.01
C ASP A 8 4.11 8.06 15.98
N TYR A 9 3.47 8.22 14.81
CA TYR A 9 2.08 7.83 14.66
C TYR A 9 1.90 6.32 14.90
N CYS A 10 2.77 5.50 14.33
CA CYS A 10 2.69 4.05 14.50
C CYS A 10 2.85 3.63 15.96
N ASN A 11 3.62 4.39 16.76
CA ASN A 11 3.78 4.10 18.18
C ASN A 11 2.48 4.30 18.98
N THR A 12 1.50 5.00 18.43
CA THR A 12 0.19 5.12 19.05
C THR A 12 -0.71 3.90 18.80
N ILE A 13 -0.31 3.01 17.91
CA ILE A 13 -1.07 1.82 17.55
C ILE A 13 -0.36 0.61 18.15
N PRO A 14 -0.95 -0.08 19.14
CA PRO A 14 -0.26 -1.15 19.88
C PRO A 14 0.36 -2.22 18.97
N ARG A 15 -0.33 -2.59 17.90
CA ARG A 15 0.15 -3.61 16.98
C ARG A 15 1.40 -3.20 16.23
N LEU A 16 1.55 -1.90 15.95
CA LEU A 16 2.68 -1.38 15.20
C LEU A 16 3.79 -0.85 16.10
N ALA A 17 3.49 -0.52 17.35
CA ALA A 17 4.44 0.09 18.27
C ALA A 17 5.67 -0.78 18.53
N GLN A 18 5.50 -2.09 18.48
CA GLN A 18 6.59 -3.03 18.76
C GLN A 18 7.53 -3.27 17.59
N ARG A 19 7.22 -2.76 16.42
CA ARG A 19 8.07 -2.94 15.25
C ARG A 19 9.29 -2.05 15.35
N LYS A 20 10.46 -2.62 15.10
CA LYS A 20 11.72 -1.87 15.10
C LYS A 20 11.74 -0.80 14.02
N GLN A 21 11.21 -1.16 12.87
CA GLN A 21 11.15 -0.24 11.74
C GLN A 21 9.71 -0.07 11.34
N LYS A 22 9.22 1.14 11.29
CA LYS A 22 7.81 1.41 11.01
C LYS A 22 7.52 1.62 9.54
N PHE A 23 8.50 2.14 8.81
CA PHE A 23 8.24 2.66 7.47
C PHE A 23 8.33 1.60 6.36
N MET A 24 9.05 0.52 6.54
CA MET A 24 9.30 -0.41 5.44
C MET A 24 9.49 -1.85 5.85
N LEU A 25 8.70 -2.44 6.76
CA LEU A 25 9.46 -3.42 7.47
C LEU A 25 8.76 -4.60 7.91
N TYR A 26 8.14 -5.14 6.96
CA TYR A 26 7.61 -6.48 7.09
C TYR A 26 8.51 -7.44 6.35
N ASN A 27 9.07 -8.40 7.09
CA ASN A 27 9.77 -9.51 6.46
C ASN A 27 8.72 -10.48 5.95
N THR A 28 8.54 -10.53 4.64
CA THR A 28 7.53 -11.38 4.03
C THR A 28 7.82 -12.86 4.17
N ARG A 29 9.09 -13.23 4.38
CA ARG A 29 9.56 -14.62 4.40
C ARG A 29 9.22 -15.36 3.10
N LEU A 30 8.99 -14.63 2.04
CA LEU A 30 8.79 -15.18 0.72
C LEU A 30 9.73 -14.41 -0.22
N LYS A 31 10.74 -15.10 -0.71
CA LYS A 31 11.76 -14.50 -1.57
C LYS A 31 11.11 -13.88 -2.80
N GLY A 32 11.56 -12.68 -3.13
CA GLY A 32 11.07 -11.98 -4.30
C GLY A 32 9.79 -11.18 -4.06
N THR A 33 9.45 -10.96 -2.79
CA THR A 33 8.29 -10.12 -2.43
C THR A 33 8.67 -9.12 -1.36
N GLU A 34 8.04 -7.95 -1.42
CA GLU A 34 8.19 -6.89 -0.42
C GLU A 34 6.87 -6.19 -0.21
N LEU A 35 6.60 -5.79 1.02
CA LEU A 35 5.49 -4.90 1.34
C LEU A 35 6.08 -3.53 1.63
N LYS A 36 5.61 -2.51 0.95
CA LYS A 36 6.20 -1.19 1.07
C LYS A 36 5.20 -0.06 0.82
N PHE A 37 5.61 1.14 1.15
CA PHE A 37 4.86 2.35 0.87
C PHE A 37 5.46 3.06 -0.33
N ASP A 38 4.59 3.73 -1.08
CA ASP A 38 5.00 4.63 -2.14
C ASP A 38 4.37 5.98 -1.83
N VAL A 39 5.19 7.00 -1.60
CA VAL A 39 4.73 8.32 -1.19
C VAL A 39 4.96 9.30 -2.32
N GLN A 40 3.88 9.88 -2.83
CA GLN A 40 3.93 10.89 -3.87
C GLN A 40 3.29 12.17 -3.36
N ARG A 41 3.34 13.23 -4.15
CA ARG A 41 2.89 14.54 -3.71
C ARG A 41 1.43 14.54 -3.23
N HIS A 42 0.55 13.95 -4.00
CA HIS A 42 -0.88 13.99 -3.71
C HIS A 42 -1.47 12.67 -3.28
N GLU A 43 -0.66 11.62 -3.20
CA GLU A 43 -1.16 10.31 -2.83
C GLU A 43 -0.10 9.45 -2.19
N VAL A 44 -0.54 8.51 -1.38
CA VAL A 44 0.33 7.45 -0.86
C VAL A 44 -0.29 6.12 -1.25
N SER A 45 0.57 5.14 -1.46
CA SER A 45 0.15 3.78 -1.81
C SER A 45 0.73 2.78 -0.84
N VAL A 46 0.00 1.70 -0.67
CA VAL A 46 0.45 0.52 0.08
C VAL A 46 0.60 -0.59 -0.95
N VAL A 47 1.79 -1.15 -1.05
CA VAL A 47 2.21 -1.94 -2.22
C VAL A 47 2.74 -3.30 -1.82
N LEU A 48 2.24 -4.33 -2.50
CA LEU A 48 2.91 -5.62 -2.60
C LEU A 48 3.73 -5.60 -3.88
N GLU A 49 5.05 -5.57 -3.75
CA GLU A 49 5.94 -5.63 -4.89
C GLU A 49 6.47 -7.05 -5.04
N ILE A 50 6.42 -7.58 -6.25
CA ILE A 50 6.94 -8.89 -6.57
C ILE A 50 8.12 -8.66 -7.50
N ASN A 51 9.32 -8.88 -6.98
CA ASN A 51 10.57 -8.51 -7.64
C ASN A 51 11.58 -9.65 -7.73
N HIS A 52 11.10 -10.87 -7.73
CA HIS A 52 11.98 -12.03 -7.87
C HIS A 52 12.87 -11.87 -9.10
N ILE A 53 14.15 -12.20 -8.95
CA ILE A 53 15.12 -12.01 -10.03
C ILE A 53 14.82 -12.91 -11.24
N ASP A 54 14.29 -14.10 -10.98
CA ASP A 54 13.85 -15.00 -12.05
C ASP A 54 12.50 -14.52 -12.59
N TYR A 55 12.46 -14.17 -13.87
CA TYR A 55 11.25 -13.67 -14.52
C TYR A 55 10.08 -14.65 -14.40
N GLU A 56 10.33 -15.93 -14.70
CA GLU A 56 9.25 -16.93 -14.66
C GLU A 56 8.67 -17.06 -13.26
N ARG A 57 9.52 -17.08 -12.24
CA ARG A 57 9.06 -17.15 -10.86
C ARG A 57 8.33 -15.88 -10.46
N ARG A 58 8.78 -14.73 -10.93
CA ARG A 58 8.12 -13.46 -10.66
C ARG A 58 6.69 -13.46 -11.19
N ILE A 59 6.50 -13.87 -12.44
CA ILE A 59 5.18 -13.93 -13.03
C ILE A 59 4.30 -14.99 -12.37
N GLU A 60 4.87 -16.12 -12.02
CA GLU A 60 4.15 -17.19 -11.31
C GLU A 60 3.62 -16.69 -9.96
N LEU A 61 4.46 -15.98 -9.21
CA LEU A 61 4.04 -15.37 -7.94
C LEU A 61 2.93 -14.33 -8.16
N PHE A 62 3.10 -13.48 -9.15
CA PHE A 62 2.09 -12.47 -9.46
C PHE A 62 0.75 -13.11 -9.80
N GLU A 63 0.74 -14.12 -10.66
CA GLU A 63 -0.48 -14.80 -11.03
C GLU A 63 -1.14 -15.49 -9.84
N HIS A 64 -0.34 -16.02 -8.92
CA HIS A 64 -0.86 -16.62 -7.69
C HIS A 64 -1.61 -15.57 -6.86
N PHE A 65 -0.96 -14.42 -6.59
CA PHE A 65 -1.60 -13.38 -5.78
C PHE A 65 -2.79 -12.76 -6.50
N LYS A 66 -2.73 -12.62 -7.81
CA LYS A 66 -3.85 -12.14 -8.60
C LYS A 66 -5.04 -13.09 -8.55
N ALA A 67 -4.76 -14.39 -8.51
CA ALA A 67 -5.82 -15.40 -8.35
C ALA A 67 -6.52 -15.28 -7.01
N CYS A 68 -5.89 -14.65 -6.02
CA CYS A 68 -6.48 -14.36 -4.73
C CYS A 68 -7.20 -13.01 -4.68
N SER A 69 -7.58 -12.46 -5.84
CA SER A 69 -8.14 -11.11 -5.94
C SER A 69 -9.34 -10.88 -5.04
N LEU A 70 -10.17 -11.88 -4.82
CA LEU A 70 -11.33 -11.72 -3.93
C LEU A 70 -10.90 -11.38 -2.50
N LEU A 71 -9.81 -11.95 -2.01
CA LEU A 71 -9.29 -11.63 -0.69
C LEU A 71 -8.83 -10.17 -0.62
N PHE A 72 -8.11 -9.72 -1.65
CA PHE A 72 -7.64 -8.33 -1.69
C PHE A 72 -8.81 -7.34 -1.77
N GLU A 73 -9.74 -7.59 -2.66
CA GLU A 73 -10.87 -6.68 -2.88
C GLU A 73 -11.79 -6.62 -1.66
N GLU A 74 -12.00 -7.74 -0.99
CA GLU A 74 -12.79 -7.76 0.23
C GLU A 74 -12.10 -7.01 1.36
N ALA A 75 -10.78 -7.19 1.52
CA ALA A 75 -10.02 -6.52 2.57
C ALA A 75 -9.94 -5.00 2.36
N PHE A 76 -9.86 -4.58 1.11
CA PHE A 76 -9.75 -3.16 0.74
C PHE A 76 -11.08 -2.62 0.23
N ASP A 77 -12.16 -3.00 0.88
CA ASP A 77 -13.50 -2.55 0.50
C ASP A 77 -13.56 -1.03 0.35
N GLY A 78 -14.06 -0.56 -0.78
CA GLY A 78 -14.13 0.85 -1.09
C GLY A 78 -12.88 1.42 -1.75
N LEU A 79 -11.83 0.62 -1.91
CA LEU A 79 -10.62 1.03 -2.61
C LEU A 79 -10.43 0.21 -3.88
N GLU A 80 -9.91 0.86 -4.91
CA GLU A 80 -9.54 0.16 -6.14
C GLU A 80 -8.21 -0.57 -5.91
N VAL A 81 -8.20 -1.88 -6.12
CA VAL A 81 -6.97 -2.67 -6.08
C VAL A 81 -6.41 -2.73 -7.49
N VAL A 82 -5.16 -2.32 -7.66
CA VAL A 82 -4.50 -2.25 -8.96
C VAL A 82 -3.51 -3.40 -9.10
N TYR A 83 -3.55 -4.09 -10.23
CA TYR A 83 -2.67 -5.22 -10.54
C TYR A 83 -1.83 -4.86 -11.76
N GLU A 84 -0.53 -4.68 -11.58
CA GLU A 84 0.38 -4.32 -12.67
C GLU A 84 1.49 -5.35 -12.80
N PRO A 85 1.45 -6.18 -13.86
CA PRO A 85 2.48 -7.22 -14.06
C PRO A 85 3.82 -6.65 -14.55
N PHE A 86 3.81 -5.46 -15.15
CA PHE A 86 5.00 -4.90 -15.78
C PHE A 86 5.22 -3.45 -15.35
N TYR A 87 5.43 -3.27 -14.06
CA TYR A 87 5.69 -1.95 -13.50
C TYR A 87 7.19 -1.65 -13.58
N LYS A 88 7.54 -0.51 -14.17
CA LYS A 88 8.94 -0.11 -14.29
C LYS A 88 9.33 0.86 -13.19
N LEU A 89 10.34 0.49 -12.42
CA LEU A 89 10.90 1.35 -11.39
C LEU A 89 11.75 2.46 -12.02
N GLU A 90 12.08 3.49 -11.24
CA GLU A 90 12.96 4.57 -11.69
C GLU A 90 14.31 4.05 -12.14
N THR A 91 14.79 2.98 -11.55
CA THR A 91 16.04 2.33 -11.94
C THR A 91 15.98 1.65 -13.30
N GLY A 92 14.78 1.54 -13.89
CA GLY A 92 14.55 0.80 -15.13
C GLY A 92 14.22 -0.67 -14.90
N LYS A 93 14.34 -1.16 -13.66
CA LYS A 93 13.99 -2.54 -13.34
C LYS A 93 12.49 -2.74 -13.42
N GLU A 94 12.08 -3.86 -14.00
CA GLU A 94 10.68 -4.23 -14.11
C GLU A 94 10.29 -5.15 -12.97
N VAL A 95 9.16 -4.86 -12.34
CA VAL A 95 8.59 -5.65 -11.23
C VAL A 95 7.10 -5.82 -11.43
N CYS A 96 6.48 -6.70 -10.65
CA CYS A 96 5.02 -6.76 -10.57
C CYS A 96 4.58 -6.03 -9.32
N ARG A 97 3.40 -5.41 -9.38
CA ARG A 97 2.83 -4.70 -8.22
C ARG A 97 1.35 -4.97 -8.08
N ILE A 98 0.92 -5.12 -6.83
CA ILE A 98 -0.48 -5.12 -6.43
C ILE A 98 -0.60 -4.08 -5.33
N TYR A 99 -1.46 -3.07 -5.52
CA TYR A 99 -1.48 -1.96 -4.59
C TYR A 99 -2.82 -1.24 -4.53
N VAL A 100 -2.99 -0.48 -3.45
CA VAL A 100 -4.08 0.49 -3.29
C VAL A 100 -3.47 1.86 -3.04
N THR A 101 -4.14 2.91 -3.52
CA THR A 101 -3.65 4.26 -3.35
C THR A 101 -4.75 5.17 -2.79
N SER A 102 -4.33 6.18 -2.04
CA SER A 102 -5.24 7.10 -1.36
C SER A 102 -6.08 7.96 -2.30
N SER A 103 -5.67 8.07 -3.56
CA SER A 103 -6.41 8.88 -4.54
C SER A 103 -7.47 8.10 -5.31
N LYS A 104 -7.55 6.75 -5.13
CA LYS A 104 -8.45 5.91 -5.91
C LYS A 104 -9.34 5.08 -5.01
N VAL A 105 -10.63 5.35 -5.12
CA VAL A 105 -11.68 4.56 -4.51
C VAL A 105 -12.54 4.03 -5.64
N ASP A 106 -13.16 2.86 -5.49
CA ASP A 106 -13.96 2.23 -6.53
C ASP A 106 -14.89 3.22 -7.19
N GLY A 107 -14.69 3.47 -8.49
CA GLY A 107 -15.52 4.37 -9.29
C GLY A 107 -15.38 5.84 -8.96
N ALA A 108 -14.47 6.21 -8.09
CA ALA A 108 -14.28 7.60 -7.69
C ALA A 108 -12.79 7.91 -7.54
N SER A 109 -12.45 9.18 -7.66
CA SER A 109 -11.05 9.59 -7.52
C SER A 109 -10.63 9.84 -6.08
N TYR A 110 -11.57 9.89 -5.15
CA TYR A 110 -11.25 10.23 -3.78
C TYR A 110 -12.42 9.91 -2.86
N CYS A 111 -12.11 9.42 -1.66
CA CYS A 111 -13.11 9.18 -0.64
C CYS A 111 -12.62 9.74 0.71
N PRO A 112 -13.26 10.80 1.21
CA PRO A 112 -12.83 11.42 2.47
C PRO A 112 -12.78 10.47 3.66
N SER A 113 -13.69 9.52 3.72
CA SER A 113 -13.76 8.58 4.84
C SER A 113 -12.53 7.67 4.91
N VAL A 114 -11.86 7.44 3.78
CA VAL A 114 -10.64 6.64 3.72
C VAL A 114 -9.48 7.39 4.36
N LEU A 115 -9.49 8.72 4.25
CA LEU A 115 -8.41 9.58 4.72
C LEU A 115 -8.75 10.36 5.98
N GLY A 116 -9.73 9.91 6.75
CA GLY A 116 -10.06 10.56 8.01
C GLY A 116 -11.17 11.58 7.91
N GLY A 117 -11.94 11.56 6.85
CA GLY A 117 -13.15 12.38 6.74
C GLY A 117 -12.95 13.75 6.11
N ARG A 118 -11.79 14.04 5.59
CA ARG A 118 -11.56 15.32 4.91
C ARG A 118 -12.33 15.36 3.60
N ALA A 119 -13.12 16.40 3.40
CA ALA A 119 -13.86 16.58 2.17
C ALA A 119 -12.94 16.87 0.99
N GLN A 120 -13.30 16.37 -0.17
CA GLN A 120 -12.54 16.53 -1.40
C GLN A 120 -13.41 17.06 -2.51
N GLU A 121 -12.99 18.14 -3.10
CA GLU A 121 -13.68 18.70 -4.26
C GLU A 121 -13.23 17.98 -5.53
N ALA A 122 -14.18 17.75 -6.45
CA ALA A 122 -13.90 17.05 -7.70
C ALA A 122 -12.83 17.75 -8.54
N GLU A 123 -12.68 19.04 -8.39
CA GLU A 123 -11.73 19.82 -9.17
C GLU A 123 -10.39 20.00 -8.52
N GLY A 124 -10.13 19.24 -7.48
CA GLY A 124 -8.81 19.13 -6.93
C GLY A 124 -8.34 20.26 -6.04
N GLY A 125 -9.20 21.22 -5.75
CA GLY A 125 -8.83 22.34 -4.89
C GLY A 125 -8.42 21.93 -3.49
N ASN A 126 -8.93 20.79 -3.01
CA ASN A 126 -8.68 20.28 -1.67
C ASN A 126 -7.92 18.97 -1.65
N LEU A 127 -7.17 18.66 -2.71
CA LEU A 127 -6.33 17.47 -2.74
C LEU A 127 -5.32 17.51 -1.61
N LEU A 128 -5.10 16.37 -0.97
CA LEU A 128 -4.04 16.24 0.01
C LEU A 128 -2.71 16.49 -0.67
N ASP A 129 -1.79 17.10 0.06
CA ASP A 129 -0.49 17.48 -0.48
C ASP A 129 0.60 17.13 0.52
N PHE A 130 1.57 16.33 0.08
CA PHE A 130 2.72 15.95 0.89
C PHE A 130 3.49 17.17 1.40
N HIS A 131 3.47 18.27 0.67
CA HIS A 131 4.17 19.49 1.08
C HIS A 131 3.42 20.26 2.16
N ARG A 132 2.18 19.90 2.48
CA ARG A 132 1.44 20.47 3.59
C ARG A 132 1.51 19.55 4.80
N ARG A 133 2.19 19.98 5.84
CA ARG A 133 2.35 19.15 7.05
C ARG A 133 1.01 18.81 7.70
N ASP A 134 0.02 19.70 7.57
CA ASP A 134 -1.31 19.46 8.13
C ASP A 134 -2.00 18.24 7.51
N ASP A 135 -1.59 17.87 6.30
CA ASP A 135 -2.18 16.71 5.62
C ASP A 135 -1.49 15.39 5.99
N TRP A 136 -0.34 15.43 6.65
CA TRP A 136 0.45 14.24 6.95
C TRP A 136 -0.31 13.24 7.81
N GLN A 137 -1.11 13.72 8.75
CA GLN A 137 -1.88 12.83 9.62
C GLN A 137 -2.81 11.92 8.81
N GLN A 138 -3.42 12.45 7.77
CA GLN A 138 -4.31 11.68 6.91
C GLN A 138 -3.55 10.66 6.08
N PHE A 139 -2.37 11.03 5.57
CA PHE A 139 -1.49 10.07 4.91
C PHE A 139 -1.09 8.94 5.86
N TYR A 140 -0.74 9.28 7.10
CA TYR A 140 -0.36 8.27 8.10
C TYR A 140 -1.49 7.30 8.39
N GLN A 141 -2.71 7.81 8.53
CA GLN A 141 -3.88 6.97 8.78
C GLN A 141 -4.09 5.98 7.65
N PHE A 142 -4.01 6.45 6.41
CA PHE A 142 -4.15 5.59 5.25
C PHE A 142 -3.05 4.53 5.22
N MET A 143 -1.81 4.94 5.39
CA MET A 143 -0.65 4.04 5.33
C MET A 143 -0.74 2.94 6.39
N ALA A 144 -0.96 3.32 7.63
CA ALA A 144 -0.98 2.35 8.73
C ALA A 144 -2.16 1.38 8.59
N ARG A 145 -3.35 1.91 8.33
CA ARG A 145 -4.56 1.09 8.20
C ARG A 145 -4.44 0.06 7.09
N ASN A 146 -4.02 0.52 5.93
CA ASN A 146 -4.01 -0.33 4.75
C ASN A 146 -2.80 -1.26 4.73
N MET A 147 -1.69 -0.88 5.34
CA MET A 147 -0.57 -1.82 5.47
C MET A 147 -0.94 -2.98 6.40
N MET A 148 -1.66 -2.73 7.48
CA MET A 148 -2.12 -3.82 8.33
C MET A 148 -3.06 -4.78 7.59
N ARG A 149 -3.91 -4.24 6.74
CA ARG A 149 -4.79 -5.05 5.89
C ARG A 149 -3.98 -5.86 4.88
N LEU A 150 -3.02 -5.21 4.22
CA LEU A 150 -2.18 -5.87 3.22
C LEU A 150 -1.38 -7.01 3.84
N GLU A 151 -0.78 -6.80 5.01
CA GLU A 151 -0.04 -7.86 5.68
C GLU A 151 -0.90 -9.06 5.97
N ARG A 152 -2.10 -8.84 6.48
CA ARG A 152 -3.02 -9.93 6.80
C ARG A 152 -3.37 -10.73 5.55
N ILE A 153 -3.73 -10.04 4.47
CA ILE A 153 -4.13 -10.71 3.22
C ILE A 153 -2.93 -11.38 2.56
N PHE A 154 -1.76 -10.73 2.59
CA PHE A 154 -0.55 -11.34 2.07
C PHE A 154 -0.25 -12.67 2.77
N ASN A 155 -0.36 -12.70 4.09
CA ASN A 155 -0.10 -13.93 4.85
C ASN A 155 -1.11 -15.03 4.51
N GLN A 156 -2.37 -14.69 4.34
CA GLN A 156 -3.37 -15.67 3.94
C GLN A 156 -3.09 -16.21 2.54
N ALA A 157 -2.80 -15.33 1.59
CA ALA A 157 -2.53 -15.74 0.22
C ALA A 157 -1.23 -16.53 0.10
N LYS A 158 -0.22 -16.17 0.90
CA LYS A 158 1.06 -16.87 0.92
C LYS A 158 0.91 -18.31 1.39
N GLN A 159 0.04 -18.56 2.36
CA GLN A 159 -0.16 -19.92 2.88
C GLN A 159 -0.58 -20.91 1.79
N ALA A 160 -1.28 -20.45 0.80
CA ALA A 160 -1.71 -21.31 -0.31
C ALA A 160 -0.54 -21.72 -1.22
N LEU A 161 0.65 -21.09 -1.09
CA LEU A 161 1.85 -21.47 -1.83
C LEU A 161 2.64 -22.59 -1.14
N GLU A 162 2.35 -22.85 0.11
CA GLU A 162 3.10 -23.82 0.93
C GLU A 162 2.56 -25.24 0.85
#